data_9a916e5c4b0b9da3df19250fda6f879f
#
_entry.id   9a916e5c4b0b9da3df19250fda6f879f
#
_cell.length_a   1.000
_cell.length_b   1.000
_cell.length_c   1.000
_cell.angle_alpha   90.00
_cell.angle_beta   90.00
_cell.angle_gamma   90.00
#
_symmetry.space_group_name_H-M   'P 1'
#
loop_
_entity.id
_entity.type
_entity.pdbx_description
1 polymer ?
#
loop_
_entity_poly.entity_id
_entity_poly.type
_entity_poly.pdbx_seq_one_letter_code
_entity_poly.pdbx_strand_id
1 'polypeptide(L)'
;MTTLVVVATRAEAAPVPAGLDVVVTGLGKTAAAVATTRAILERDRKGLVVVNIGSAGALREGVEGLHEVGTVLNHDISAEAIRALGYDPQEELRVGDAEVVLASGDLFVTDPAVRDELARRAHLVDMEGYAVAYACRQLDVPVRLVKHVSDNADESALDWPALVDLSARELGRWLADHAPG
;
A
#
# COMPACT_ATOMS: atom_id res chain seq x y z
N MET A 1 -1.40 21.03 -8.39
CA MET A 1 -1.63 19.61 -7.98
C MET A 1 -1.55 19.59 -6.47
N THR A 2 -2.45 18.90 -5.80
CA THR A 2 -2.45 18.78 -4.33
C THR A 2 -2.20 17.33 -3.98
N THR A 3 -1.22 17.05 -3.11
CA THR A 3 -0.89 15.68 -2.69
C THR A 3 -1.56 15.38 -1.35
N LEU A 4 -2.30 14.27 -1.30
CA LEU A 4 -2.78 13.66 -0.06
C LEU A 4 -1.94 12.41 0.23
N VAL A 5 -1.15 12.46 1.29
CA VAL A 5 -0.36 11.31 1.75
C VAL A 5 -1.24 10.43 2.65
N VAL A 6 -1.28 9.13 2.35
CA VAL A 6 -2.02 8.14 3.12
C VAL A 6 -1.05 7.13 3.69
N VAL A 7 -1.08 6.93 5.00
CA VAL A 7 -0.21 6.02 5.75
C VAL A 7 -1.04 5.18 6.73
N ALA A 8 -0.56 4.00 7.09
CA ALA A 8 -1.26 3.14 8.04
C ALA A 8 -1.06 3.60 9.49
N THR A 9 0.14 4.06 9.85
CA THR A 9 0.52 4.33 11.23
C THR A 9 1.11 5.71 11.45
N ARG A 10 1.12 6.15 12.71
CA ARG A 10 1.76 7.42 13.09
C ARG A 10 3.29 7.37 12.95
N ALA A 11 3.90 6.19 13.08
CA ALA A 11 5.33 6.01 12.89
C ALA A 11 5.72 6.30 11.43
N GLU A 12 4.94 5.81 10.48
CA GLU A 12 5.13 6.08 9.04
C GLU A 12 4.82 7.54 8.68
N ALA A 13 3.90 8.20 9.39
CA ALA A 13 3.57 9.61 9.20
C ALA A 13 4.65 10.57 9.69
N ALA A 14 5.44 10.19 10.69
CA ALA A 14 6.35 11.10 11.40
C ALA A 14 7.39 11.79 10.49
N PRO A 15 8.03 11.12 9.51
CA PRO A 15 9.01 11.76 8.64
C PRO A 15 8.41 12.39 7.37
N VAL A 16 7.08 12.43 7.23
CA VAL A 16 6.44 13.12 6.09
C VAL A 16 6.76 14.60 6.11
N PRO A 17 7.21 15.20 4.99
CA PRO A 17 7.55 16.61 4.94
C PRO A 17 6.43 17.53 5.40
N ALA A 18 6.80 18.56 6.17
CA ALA A 18 5.84 19.56 6.61
C ALA A 18 5.20 20.28 5.40
N GLY A 19 3.90 20.51 5.47
CA GLY A 19 3.13 21.14 4.39
C GLY A 19 2.40 20.15 3.49
N LEU A 20 2.71 18.86 3.53
CA LEU A 20 1.88 17.84 2.90
C LEU A 20 0.70 17.46 3.80
N ASP A 21 -0.45 17.22 3.16
CA ASP A 21 -1.66 16.77 3.85
C ASP A 21 -1.56 15.25 4.10
N VAL A 22 -1.74 14.82 5.35
CA VAL A 22 -1.51 13.43 5.78
C VAL A 22 -2.74 12.85 6.44
N VAL A 23 -3.08 11.63 6.05
CA VAL A 23 -4.12 10.82 6.71
C VAL A 23 -3.51 9.53 7.25
N VAL A 24 -3.67 9.30 8.55
CA VAL A 24 -3.35 8.03 9.21
C VAL A 24 -4.60 7.18 9.24
N THR A 25 -4.58 6.05 8.55
CA THR A 25 -5.77 5.21 8.34
C THR A 25 -6.04 4.24 9.47
N GLY A 26 -5.01 3.77 10.15
CA GLY A 26 -5.01 2.52 10.92
C GLY A 26 -4.66 1.33 10.02
N LEU A 27 -4.49 0.16 10.64
CA LEU A 27 -4.08 -1.08 9.98
C LEU A 27 -5.27 -1.78 9.33
N GLY A 28 -4.99 -2.41 8.19
CA GLY A 28 -5.90 -3.29 7.46
C GLY A 28 -6.79 -2.59 6.45
N LYS A 29 -7.32 -3.39 5.52
CA LYS A 29 -8.07 -2.91 4.35
C LYS A 29 -9.32 -2.10 4.70
N THR A 30 -10.07 -2.52 5.72
CA THR A 30 -11.30 -1.84 6.12
C THR A 30 -11.02 -0.42 6.61
N ALA A 31 -10.05 -0.26 7.51
CA ALA A 31 -9.66 1.03 8.05
C ALA A 31 -9.13 1.95 6.93
N ALA A 32 -8.25 1.41 6.06
CA ALA A 32 -7.68 2.14 4.95
C ALA A 32 -8.75 2.62 3.94
N ALA A 33 -9.70 1.76 3.57
CA ALA A 33 -10.80 2.12 2.66
C ALA A 33 -11.65 3.27 3.22
N VAL A 34 -12.08 3.15 4.48
CA VAL A 34 -12.96 4.16 5.12
C VAL A 34 -12.24 5.50 5.27
N ALA A 35 -11.02 5.49 5.80
CA ALA A 35 -10.26 6.71 6.04
C ALA A 35 -9.89 7.43 4.74
N THR A 36 -9.44 6.69 3.72
CA THR A 36 -9.09 7.24 2.42
C THR A 36 -10.31 7.83 1.72
N THR A 37 -11.42 7.10 1.68
CA THR A 37 -12.69 7.59 1.08
C THR A 37 -13.13 8.88 1.73
N ARG A 38 -13.19 8.91 3.07
CA ARG A 38 -13.58 10.09 3.83
C ARG A 38 -12.65 11.27 3.54
N ALA A 39 -11.35 11.04 3.57
CA ALA A 39 -10.37 12.09 3.33
C ALA A 39 -10.47 12.70 1.93
N ILE A 40 -10.74 11.88 0.90
CA ILE A 40 -10.96 12.36 -0.47
C ILE A 40 -12.27 13.19 -0.56
N LEU A 41 -13.35 12.71 0.06
CA LEU A 41 -14.64 13.41 0.01
C LEU A 41 -14.67 14.74 0.78
N GLU A 42 -13.81 14.93 1.76
CA GLU A 42 -13.66 16.17 2.53
C GLU A 42 -12.80 17.23 1.79
N ARG A 43 -12.32 16.95 0.57
CA ARG A 43 -11.40 17.81 -0.22
C ARG A 43 -11.93 18.12 -1.61
N ASP A 44 -11.40 19.19 -2.21
CA ASP A 44 -11.57 19.42 -3.65
C ASP A 44 -10.73 18.36 -4.40
N ARG A 45 -11.39 17.56 -5.22
CA ARG A 45 -10.75 16.49 -6.00
C ARG A 45 -10.04 17.01 -7.26
N LYS A 46 -10.23 18.29 -7.62
CA LYS A 46 -9.59 18.86 -8.80
C LYS A 46 -8.07 18.96 -8.62
N GLY A 47 -7.35 18.12 -9.35
CA GLY A 47 -5.89 18.05 -9.26
C GLY A 47 -5.36 17.36 -8.00
N LEU A 48 -6.24 16.68 -7.24
CA LEU A 48 -5.84 15.83 -6.12
C LEU A 48 -5.16 14.56 -6.62
N VAL A 49 -4.05 14.20 -5.99
CA VAL A 49 -3.35 12.92 -6.16
C VAL A 49 -3.15 12.30 -4.79
N VAL A 50 -3.52 11.05 -4.65
CA VAL A 50 -3.24 10.27 -3.42
C VAL A 50 -1.90 9.57 -3.57
N VAL A 51 -1.06 9.68 -2.55
CA VAL A 51 0.20 8.94 -2.45
C VAL A 51 0.13 8.09 -1.18
N ASN A 52 -0.07 6.79 -1.34
CA ASN A 52 0.03 5.85 -0.23
C ASN A 52 1.49 5.42 -0.07
N ILE A 53 2.06 5.74 1.07
CA ILE A 53 3.38 5.26 1.48
C ILE A 53 3.25 4.30 2.64
N GLY A 54 4.16 3.37 2.77
CA GLY A 54 4.20 2.43 3.89
C GLY A 54 5.28 1.36 3.74
N SER A 55 5.55 0.67 4.83
CA SER A 55 6.40 -0.51 4.82
C SER A 55 5.69 -1.70 4.14
N ALA A 56 6.48 -2.64 3.65
CA ALA A 56 5.99 -3.87 3.04
C ALA A 56 6.99 -5.01 3.28
N GLY A 57 6.50 -6.22 3.39
CA GLY A 57 7.32 -7.42 3.40
C GLY A 57 7.75 -7.82 1.98
N ALA A 58 8.99 -8.26 1.82
CA ALA A 58 9.48 -8.85 0.58
C ALA A 58 9.01 -10.30 0.44
N LEU A 59 8.37 -10.62 -0.67
CA LEU A 59 7.93 -11.99 -0.97
C LEU A 59 8.99 -12.80 -1.72
N ARG A 60 9.95 -12.13 -2.37
CA ARG A 60 10.99 -12.75 -3.19
C ARG A 60 12.37 -12.34 -2.70
N GLU A 61 13.33 -13.23 -2.82
CA GLU A 61 14.74 -12.92 -2.54
C GLU A 61 15.25 -11.78 -3.44
N GLY A 62 16.08 -10.91 -2.87
CA GLY A 62 16.68 -9.77 -3.58
C GLY A 62 15.74 -8.59 -3.83
N VAL A 63 14.53 -8.63 -3.33
CA VAL A 63 13.63 -7.47 -3.33
C VAL A 63 13.87 -6.66 -2.07
N GLU A 64 14.53 -5.50 -2.22
CA GLU A 64 14.98 -4.64 -1.12
C GLU A 64 14.75 -3.17 -1.45
N GLY A 65 14.69 -2.32 -0.43
CA GLY A 65 14.62 -0.86 -0.59
C GLY A 65 13.23 -0.35 -1.01
N LEU A 66 13.21 0.72 -1.81
CA LEU A 66 12.01 1.45 -2.16
C LEU A 66 11.49 1.03 -3.53
N HIS A 67 10.17 0.84 -3.62
CA HIS A 67 9.49 0.44 -4.85
C HIS A 67 8.23 1.27 -5.11
N GLU A 68 8.07 1.73 -6.34
CA GLU A 68 6.77 2.14 -6.86
C GLU A 68 6.02 0.91 -7.38
N VAL A 69 4.73 0.84 -7.08
CA VAL A 69 3.88 -0.31 -7.42
C VAL A 69 3.12 -0.03 -8.71
N GLY A 70 3.14 -0.96 -9.64
CA GLY A 70 2.36 -0.87 -10.88
C GLY A 70 1.02 -1.59 -10.80
N THR A 71 0.95 -2.67 -10.03
CA THR A 71 -0.26 -3.47 -9.85
C THR A 71 -0.44 -3.86 -8.39
N VAL A 72 -1.66 -3.79 -7.88
CA VAL A 72 -1.99 -4.27 -6.53
C VAL A 72 -3.07 -5.34 -6.57
N LEU A 73 -2.88 -6.40 -5.79
CA LEU A 73 -3.77 -7.55 -5.65
C LEU A 73 -4.46 -7.54 -4.29
N ASN A 74 -5.75 -7.90 -4.26
CA ASN A 74 -6.44 -8.28 -3.02
C ASN A 74 -6.25 -9.79 -2.83
N HIS A 75 -5.22 -10.19 -2.09
CA HIS A 75 -4.78 -11.58 -2.06
C HIS A 75 -5.65 -12.51 -1.20
N ASP A 76 -6.45 -11.98 -0.30
CA ASP A 76 -7.29 -12.76 0.62
C ASP A 76 -8.78 -12.80 0.24
N ILE A 77 -9.13 -12.29 -0.96
CA ILE A 77 -10.45 -12.54 -1.55
C ILE A 77 -10.45 -13.87 -2.31
N SER A 78 -11.49 -14.69 -2.15
CA SER A 78 -11.65 -15.94 -2.88
C SER A 78 -12.07 -15.71 -4.34
N ALA A 79 -11.21 -15.05 -5.11
CA ALA A 79 -11.53 -14.53 -6.44
C ALA A 79 -11.96 -15.62 -7.44
N GLU A 80 -11.27 -16.77 -7.43
CA GLU A 80 -11.62 -17.89 -8.32
C GLU A 80 -13.03 -18.43 -8.03
N ALA A 81 -13.36 -18.64 -6.76
CA ALA A 81 -14.68 -19.11 -6.37
C ALA A 81 -15.79 -18.09 -6.74
N ILE A 82 -15.52 -16.80 -6.58
CA ILE A 82 -16.44 -15.71 -6.93
C ILE A 82 -16.66 -15.67 -8.45
N ARG A 83 -15.60 -15.81 -9.25
CA ARG A 83 -15.68 -15.89 -10.72
C ARG A 83 -16.49 -17.09 -11.19
N ALA A 84 -16.35 -18.24 -10.52
CA ALA A 84 -17.13 -19.44 -10.83
C ALA A 84 -18.66 -19.22 -10.62
N LEU A 85 -19.05 -18.24 -9.80
CA LEU A 85 -20.44 -17.82 -9.61
C LEU A 85 -20.89 -16.75 -10.60
N GLY A 86 -20.03 -16.33 -11.53
CA GLY A 86 -20.34 -15.33 -12.57
C GLY A 86 -20.13 -13.86 -12.14
N TYR A 87 -19.45 -13.60 -11.04
CA TYR A 87 -19.13 -12.24 -10.58
C TYR A 87 -17.66 -11.88 -10.82
N ASP A 88 -17.39 -10.59 -11.01
CA ASP A 88 -16.01 -10.04 -11.01
C ASP A 88 -15.65 -9.47 -9.63
N PRO A 89 -14.74 -10.09 -8.89
CA PRO A 89 -14.33 -9.61 -7.58
C PRO A 89 -13.38 -8.40 -7.61
N GLN A 90 -12.98 -7.94 -8.81
CA GLN A 90 -11.96 -6.89 -9.00
C GLN A 90 -10.71 -7.16 -8.15
N GLU A 91 -10.21 -8.38 -8.20
CA GLU A 91 -9.07 -8.84 -7.40
C GLU A 91 -7.81 -8.01 -7.65
N GLU A 92 -7.66 -7.46 -8.86
CA GLU A 92 -6.47 -6.79 -9.34
C GLU A 92 -6.76 -5.36 -9.81
N LEU A 93 -5.91 -4.41 -9.43
CA LEU A 93 -5.97 -3.02 -9.89
C LEU A 93 -4.61 -2.58 -10.44
N ARG A 94 -4.62 -2.07 -11.67
CA ARG A 94 -3.46 -1.34 -12.22
C ARG A 94 -3.44 0.08 -11.65
N VAL A 95 -2.30 0.49 -11.09
CA VAL A 95 -2.10 1.79 -10.43
C VAL A 95 -0.93 2.60 -10.99
N GLY A 96 -0.10 2.00 -11.83
CA GLY A 96 1.07 2.63 -12.44
C GLY A 96 1.70 1.76 -13.52
N ASP A 97 2.83 2.20 -14.06
CA ASP A 97 3.55 1.51 -15.13
C ASP A 97 4.70 0.63 -14.64
N ALA A 98 5.01 0.68 -13.34
CA ALA A 98 6.03 -0.18 -12.75
C ALA A 98 5.67 -1.67 -12.87
N GLU A 99 6.68 -2.53 -12.92
CA GLU A 99 6.49 -3.97 -12.98
C GLU A 99 6.21 -4.61 -11.60
N VAL A 100 6.40 -3.84 -10.52
CA VAL A 100 6.24 -4.34 -9.17
C VAL A 100 4.77 -4.60 -8.85
N VAL A 101 4.49 -5.79 -8.36
CA VAL A 101 3.17 -6.24 -7.92
C VAL A 101 3.16 -6.30 -6.39
N LEU A 102 2.18 -5.64 -5.77
CA LEU A 102 1.92 -5.65 -4.34
C LEU A 102 0.72 -6.54 -4.03
N ALA A 103 0.84 -7.47 -3.11
CA ALA A 103 -0.28 -8.22 -2.56
C ALA A 103 -0.75 -7.55 -1.27
N SER A 104 -2.02 -7.13 -1.20
CA SER A 104 -2.61 -6.55 0.01
C SER A 104 -3.67 -7.47 0.61
N GLY A 105 -3.66 -7.64 1.94
CA GLY A 105 -4.65 -8.44 2.66
C GLY A 105 -4.64 -8.17 4.15
N ASP A 106 -5.69 -8.60 4.86
CA ASP A 106 -5.78 -8.41 6.31
C ASP A 106 -4.99 -9.46 7.11
N LEU A 107 -4.34 -10.40 6.42
CA LEU A 107 -3.42 -11.35 7.02
C LEU A 107 -2.02 -10.72 7.15
N PHE A 108 -1.50 -10.65 8.38
CA PHE A 108 -0.10 -10.31 8.61
C PHE A 108 0.77 -11.54 8.30
N VAL A 109 1.53 -11.48 7.20
CA VAL A 109 2.27 -12.63 6.67
C VAL A 109 3.57 -12.81 7.45
N THR A 110 3.65 -13.91 8.20
CA THR A 110 4.82 -14.35 8.97
C THR A 110 5.20 -15.79 8.69
N ASP A 111 4.33 -16.52 7.98
CA ASP A 111 4.53 -17.94 7.61
C ASP A 111 5.22 -18.03 6.25
N PRO A 112 6.42 -18.65 6.15
CA PRO A 112 7.12 -18.85 4.90
C PRO A 112 6.30 -19.58 3.82
N ALA A 113 5.39 -20.47 4.20
CA ALA A 113 4.57 -21.19 3.22
C ALA A 113 3.53 -20.24 2.56
N VAL A 114 2.95 -19.32 3.34
CA VAL A 114 2.06 -18.27 2.83
C VAL A 114 2.84 -17.31 1.95
N ARG A 115 4.02 -16.87 2.40
CA ARG A 115 4.92 -16.01 1.61
C ARG A 115 5.22 -16.65 0.24
N ASP A 116 5.64 -17.92 0.21
CA ASP A 116 6.04 -18.62 -1.01
C ASP A 116 4.88 -18.78 -2.00
N GLU A 117 3.66 -18.94 -1.49
CA GLU A 117 2.46 -18.96 -2.34
C GLU A 117 2.19 -17.59 -2.95
N LEU A 118 2.25 -16.50 -2.16
CA LEU A 118 2.07 -15.14 -2.65
C LEU A 118 3.19 -14.71 -3.61
N ALA A 119 4.43 -15.18 -3.40
CA ALA A 119 5.58 -14.90 -4.24
C ALA A 119 5.41 -15.33 -5.71
N ARG A 120 4.50 -16.26 -5.99
CA ARG A 120 4.17 -16.67 -7.37
C ARG A 120 3.50 -15.56 -8.17
N ARG A 121 2.81 -14.64 -7.48
CA ARG A 121 1.99 -13.60 -8.11
C ARG A 121 2.45 -12.18 -7.80
N ALA A 122 3.19 -11.97 -6.70
CA ALA A 122 3.57 -10.66 -6.22
C ALA A 122 5.05 -10.58 -5.81
N HIS A 123 5.54 -9.36 -5.63
CA HIS A 123 6.90 -9.05 -5.18
C HIS A 123 6.92 -8.62 -3.71
N LEU A 124 5.87 -7.91 -3.30
CA LEU A 124 5.70 -7.29 -1.98
C LEU A 124 4.36 -7.66 -1.37
N VAL A 125 4.26 -7.60 -0.04
CA VAL A 125 3.01 -7.75 0.70
C VAL A 125 2.82 -6.62 1.70
N ASP A 126 1.59 -6.12 1.80
CA ASP A 126 1.13 -5.15 2.81
C ASP A 126 -0.31 -5.43 3.26
N MET A 127 -0.88 -4.51 4.03
CA MET A 127 -2.24 -4.68 4.55
C MET A 127 -3.22 -3.61 4.08
N GLU A 128 -2.82 -2.58 3.31
CA GLU A 128 -3.68 -1.42 3.00
C GLU A 128 -3.71 -1.03 1.52
N GLY A 129 -2.65 -1.26 0.77
CA GLY A 129 -2.44 -0.69 -0.57
C GLY A 129 -3.60 -0.91 -1.53
N TYR A 130 -4.17 -2.12 -1.54
CA TYR A 130 -5.34 -2.40 -2.36
C TYR A 130 -6.55 -1.54 -1.97
N ALA A 131 -6.81 -1.41 -0.68
CA ALA A 131 -7.98 -0.66 -0.20
C ALA A 131 -7.89 0.83 -0.51
N VAL A 132 -6.68 1.41 -0.39
CA VAL A 132 -6.40 2.79 -0.80
C VAL A 132 -6.61 2.96 -2.31
N ALA A 133 -6.03 2.07 -3.12
CA ALA A 133 -6.17 2.10 -4.57
C ALA A 133 -7.63 1.93 -5.02
N TYR A 134 -8.37 1.03 -4.37
CA TYR A 134 -9.78 0.80 -4.65
C TYR A 134 -10.62 2.05 -4.33
N ALA A 135 -10.42 2.68 -3.17
CA ALA A 135 -11.12 3.92 -2.81
C ALA A 135 -10.85 5.05 -3.82
N CYS A 136 -9.59 5.23 -4.22
CA CYS A 136 -9.20 6.20 -5.22
C CYS A 136 -9.86 5.94 -6.59
N ARG A 137 -9.87 4.68 -7.03
CA ARG A 137 -10.51 4.27 -8.28
C ARG A 137 -12.02 4.55 -8.28
N GLN A 138 -12.72 4.27 -7.16
CA GLN A 138 -14.17 4.53 -7.05
C GLN A 138 -14.52 6.02 -7.07
N LEU A 139 -13.56 6.87 -6.77
CA LEU A 139 -13.74 8.33 -6.70
C LEU A 139 -13.04 9.08 -7.84
N ASP A 140 -12.51 8.35 -8.84
CA ASP A 140 -11.76 8.91 -9.98
C ASP A 140 -10.58 9.82 -9.57
N VAL A 141 -9.86 9.44 -8.51
CA VAL A 141 -8.67 10.14 -8.02
C VAL A 141 -7.42 9.34 -8.36
N PRO A 142 -6.40 9.96 -9.01
CA PRO A 142 -5.13 9.29 -9.24
C PRO A 142 -4.45 8.84 -7.95
N VAL A 143 -3.82 7.66 -7.99
CA VAL A 143 -3.11 7.10 -6.85
C VAL A 143 -1.71 6.62 -7.25
N ARG A 144 -0.74 6.80 -6.36
CA ARG A 144 0.58 6.15 -6.40
C ARG A 144 0.75 5.35 -5.12
N LEU A 145 1.21 4.12 -5.25
CA LEU A 145 1.58 3.29 -4.10
C LEU A 145 3.11 3.17 -4.07
N VAL A 146 3.72 3.58 -2.98
CA VAL A 146 5.17 3.57 -2.78
C VAL A 146 5.49 2.82 -1.50
N LYS A 147 6.26 1.77 -1.62
CA LYS A 147 6.56 0.85 -0.52
C LYS A 147 8.06 0.74 -0.29
N HIS A 148 8.46 0.66 0.98
CA HIS A 148 9.82 0.32 1.36
C HIS A 148 9.83 -1.03 2.07
N VAL A 149 10.74 -1.90 1.66
CA VAL A 149 10.87 -3.23 2.26
C VAL A 149 11.39 -3.11 3.69
N SER A 150 10.62 -3.60 4.65
CA SER A 150 10.99 -3.65 6.08
C SER A 150 11.48 -5.01 6.52
N ASP A 151 10.98 -6.08 5.91
CA ASP A 151 11.21 -7.47 6.32
C ASP A 151 11.00 -8.43 5.14
N ASN A 152 11.20 -9.73 5.37
CA ASN A 152 11.09 -10.77 4.35
C ASN A 152 9.74 -11.52 4.37
N ALA A 153 8.71 -10.96 4.97
CA ALA A 153 7.39 -11.59 5.13
C ALA A 153 7.49 -13.02 5.72
N ASP A 154 8.35 -13.18 6.72
CA ASP A 154 8.57 -14.40 7.49
C ASP A 154 8.58 -14.06 8.99
N GLU A 155 9.18 -14.90 9.82
CA GLU A 155 9.28 -14.63 11.27
C GLU A 155 9.96 -13.28 11.60
N SER A 156 10.81 -12.75 10.71
CA SER A 156 11.44 -11.43 10.88
C SER A 156 10.43 -10.27 10.86
N ALA A 157 9.27 -10.46 10.27
CA ALA A 157 8.18 -9.48 10.28
C ALA A 157 7.68 -9.14 11.70
N LEU A 158 7.90 -10.04 12.67
CA LEU A 158 7.55 -9.78 14.08
C LEU A 158 8.41 -8.66 14.70
N ASP A 159 9.55 -8.36 14.11
CA ASP A 159 10.43 -7.24 14.51
C ASP A 159 10.02 -5.90 13.85
N TRP A 160 8.94 -5.87 13.08
CA TRP A 160 8.45 -4.70 12.35
C TRP A 160 8.43 -3.40 13.18
N PRO A 161 8.03 -3.39 14.48
CA PRO A 161 8.07 -2.16 15.26
C PRO A 161 9.45 -1.51 15.37
N ALA A 162 10.53 -2.30 15.27
CA ALA A 162 11.90 -1.80 15.25
C ALA A 162 12.38 -1.39 13.86
N LEU A 163 11.77 -1.94 12.79
CA LEU A 163 12.18 -1.74 11.41
C LEU A 163 11.42 -0.60 10.71
N VAL A 164 10.21 -0.28 11.18
CA VAL A 164 9.34 0.73 10.56
C VAL A 164 9.96 2.12 10.48
N ASP A 165 10.78 2.50 11.44
CA ASP A 165 11.43 3.82 11.47
C ASP A 165 12.39 4.05 10.30
N LEU A 166 13.14 3.02 9.89
CA LEU A 166 14.03 3.11 8.72
C LEU A 166 13.19 3.27 7.45
N SER A 167 12.20 2.41 7.27
CA SER A 167 11.29 2.49 6.11
C SER A 167 10.60 3.84 6.02
N ALA A 168 10.10 4.35 7.15
CA ALA A 168 9.45 5.65 7.20
C ALA A 168 10.36 6.80 6.76
N ARG A 169 11.64 6.80 7.19
CA ARG A 169 12.62 7.84 6.78
C ARG A 169 12.90 7.80 5.29
N GLU A 170 13.09 6.62 4.70
CA GLU A 170 13.33 6.50 3.25
C GLU A 170 12.10 6.97 2.45
N LEU A 171 10.89 6.62 2.89
CA LEU A 171 9.66 7.09 2.29
C LEU A 171 9.47 8.61 2.45
N GLY A 172 9.84 9.18 3.60
CA GLY A 172 9.84 10.63 3.82
C GLY A 172 10.78 11.39 2.88
N ARG A 173 11.99 10.86 2.64
CA ARG A 173 12.93 11.42 1.66
C ARG A 173 12.36 11.35 0.25
N TRP A 174 11.81 10.20 -0.12
CA TRP A 174 11.18 10.05 -1.43
C TRP A 174 10.05 11.06 -1.65
N LEU A 175 9.21 11.30 -0.64
CA LEU A 175 8.14 12.31 -0.70
C LEU A 175 8.71 13.72 -0.90
N ALA A 176 9.80 14.08 -0.22
CA ALA A 176 10.42 15.40 -0.36
C ALA A 176 10.88 15.67 -1.80
N ASP A 177 11.30 14.63 -2.53
CA ASP A 177 11.82 14.74 -3.88
C ASP A 177 10.72 14.62 -4.97
N HIS A 178 9.57 13.97 -4.67
CA HIS A 178 8.61 13.56 -5.69
C HIS A 178 7.18 14.04 -5.46
N ALA A 179 6.83 14.50 -4.26
CA ALA A 179 5.48 15.00 -3.98
C ALA A 179 5.43 16.52 -4.21
N PRO A 180 4.64 17.01 -5.19
CA PRO A 180 4.37 18.43 -5.28
C PRO A 180 3.58 18.88 -4.05
N GLY A 181 4.06 19.92 -3.40
CA GLY A 181 3.35 20.60 -2.31
C GLY A 181 2.11 21.36 -2.80
#